data_da74b362229594e50d30052772ce3e88
#
_entry.id   da74b362229594e50d30052772ce3e88
#
_cell.length_a   1.000
_cell.length_b   1.000
_cell.length_c   1.000
_cell.angle_alpha   90.00
_cell.angle_beta   90.00
_cell.angle_gamma   90.00
#
_symmetry.space_group_name_H-M   'P 1'
#
loop_
_entity.id
_entity.type
_entity.pdbx_description
1 polymer ?
#
loop_
_entity_poly.entity_id
_entity_poly.type
_entity_poly.pdbx_seq_one_letter_code
_entity_poly.pdbx_strand_id
1 'polypeptide(L)'
;MKSKKKRTICGIVCAMVILVIIHDTMTLNNTDYTFVIATTDKFYEETYETLEKFFEQFGIDQNQDGKVKVVLDRLSIQADLSTDSVTNTYEDGVQLLKMMTEITVLKRNIYILDTETLELLNHYNDRFFSKKIMLSDIADGNNTFSFDQSILGNYWICIRSRETFEKINEADYKKDEIYMQQLTEL
;
A
#
# COMPACT_ATOMS: atom_id res chain seq x y z
N MET A 1 35.03 -36.42 -16.61
CA MET A 1 34.58 -35.99 -15.26
C MET A 1 34.06 -34.54 -15.19
N LYS A 2 34.52 -33.56 -15.95
CA LYS A 2 34.08 -32.16 -15.94
C LYS A 2 32.60 -31.95 -16.40
N SER A 3 32.07 -32.78 -17.31
CA SER A 3 30.71 -32.63 -17.85
C SER A 3 29.60 -32.97 -16.84
N LYS A 4 29.78 -33.97 -15.99
CA LYS A 4 28.78 -34.37 -14.98
C LYS A 4 28.63 -33.33 -13.91
N LYS A 5 29.73 -32.71 -13.40
CA LYS A 5 29.65 -31.62 -12.42
C LYS A 5 28.90 -30.39 -12.93
N LYS A 6 29.07 -29.99 -14.20
CA LYS A 6 28.33 -28.86 -14.79
C LYS A 6 26.82 -29.12 -14.86
N ARG A 7 26.41 -30.35 -15.22
CA ARG A 7 24.99 -30.73 -15.27
C ARG A 7 24.35 -30.72 -13.87
N THR A 8 25.07 -31.20 -12.86
CA THR A 8 24.58 -31.18 -11.47
C THR A 8 24.40 -29.74 -10.93
N ILE A 9 25.36 -28.85 -11.19
CA ILE A 9 25.27 -27.45 -10.78
C ILE A 9 24.09 -26.75 -11.47
N CYS A 10 23.92 -26.97 -12.77
CA CYS A 10 22.80 -26.40 -13.52
C CYS A 10 21.44 -26.89 -12.95
N GLY A 11 21.32 -28.17 -12.62
CA GLY A 11 20.11 -28.73 -11.99
C GLY A 11 19.79 -28.12 -10.63
N ILE A 12 20.81 -27.87 -9.78
CA ILE A 12 20.62 -27.21 -8.46
C ILE A 12 20.16 -25.76 -8.64
N VAL A 13 20.76 -25.01 -9.56
CA VAL A 13 20.36 -23.62 -9.83
C VAL A 13 18.92 -23.56 -10.36
N CYS A 14 18.55 -24.41 -11.31
CA CYS A 14 17.17 -24.49 -11.80
C CYS A 14 16.18 -24.84 -10.68
N ALA A 15 16.51 -25.78 -9.80
CA ALA A 15 15.65 -26.13 -8.67
C ALA A 15 15.49 -24.98 -7.69
N MET A 16 16.54 -24.21 -7.39
CA MET A 16 16.44 -23.01 -6.54
C MET A 16 15.58 -21.91 -7.17
N VAL A 17 15.74 -21.67 -8.48
CA VAL A 17 14.91 -20.70 -9.20
C VAL A 17 13.43 -21.11 -9.19
N ILE A 18 13.13 -22.38 -9.38
CA ILE A 18 11.76 -22.91 -9.32
C ILE A 18 11.20 -22.75 -7.90
N LEU A 19 11.98 -23.04 -6.86
CA LEU A 19 11.55 -22.86 -5.46
C LEU A 19 11.27 -21.40 -5.12
N VAL A 20 12.07 -20.46 -5.62
CA VAL A 20 11.81 -19.02 -5.44
C VAL A 20 10.51 -18.62 -6.15
N ILE A 21 10.31 -19.04 -7.40
CA ILE A 21 9.08 -18.74 -8.14
C ILE A 21 7.85 -19.35 -7.44
N ILE A 22 7.93 -20.56 -6.93
CA ILE A 22 6.83 -21.20 -6.19
C ILE A 22 6.57 -20.45 -4.89
N HIS A 23 7.61 -20.06 -4.17
CA HIS A 23 7.48 -19.28 -2.93
C HIS A 23 6.81 -17.93 -3.21
N ASP A 24 7.25 -17.19 -4.24
CA ASP A 24 6.68 -15.90 -4.60
C ASP A 24 5.22 -16.03 -5.08
N THR A 25 4.90 -17.07 -5.85
CA THR A 25 3.52 -17.32 -6.27
C THR A 25 2.63 -17.75 -5.11
N MET A 26 3.13 -18.54 -4.15
CA MET A 26 2.37 -18.91 -2.95
C MET A 26 2.14 -17.70 -2.03
N THR A 27 3.13 -16.82 -1.85
CA THR A 27 2.96 -15.60 -1.04
C THR A 27 1.99 -14.61 -1.66
N LEU A 28 2.03 -14.44 -2.99
CA LEU A 28 1.08 -13.58 -3.72
C LEU A 28 -0.36 -14.14 -3.69
N ASN A 29 -0.52 -15.45 -3.72
CA ASN A 29 -1.86 -16.09 -3.65
C ASN A 29 -2.48 -16.08 -2.24
N ASN A 30 -1.68 -15.77 -1.20
CA ASN A 30 -2.16 -15.74 0.19
C ASN A 30 -2.53 -14.33 0.67
N THR A 31 -2.51 -13.33 -0.20
CA THR A 31 -2.82 -11.95 0.16
C THR A 31 -4.18 -11.56 -0.40
N ASP A 32 -5.10 -11.17 0.49
CA ASP A 32 -6.44 -10.74 0.08
C ASP A 32 -6.44 -9.28 -0.36
N TYR A 33 -5.71 -8.43 0.34
CA TYR A 33 -5.63 -7.00 0.04
C TYR A 33 -4.19 -6.51 0.07
N THR A 34 -3.87 -5.61 -0.83
CA THR A 34 -2.59 -4.89 -0.82
C THR A 34 -2.86 -3.39 -0.91
N PHE A 35 -2.45 -2.66 0.12
CA PHE A 35 -2.54 -1.20 0.17
C PHE A 35 -1.17 -0.60 -0.01
N VAL A 36 -1.12 0.62 -0.51
CA VAL A 36 0.11 1.40 -0.55
C VAL A 36 0.10 2.39 0.60
N ILE A 37 1.11 2.35 1.45
CA ILE A 37 1.32 3.39 2.44
C ILE A 37 2.41 4.35 1.93
N ALA A 38 2.03 5.61 1.74
CA ALA A 38 2.92 6.66 1.30
C ALA A 38 2.94 7.78 2.35
N THR A 39 4.08 7.94 2.99
CA THR A 39 4.24 8.87 4.10
C THR A 39 5.64 9.44 4.15
N THR A 40 5.76 10.66 4.69
CA THR A 40 7.03 11.28 5.05
C THR A 40 7.56 10.77 6.38
N ASP A 41 6.68 10.20 7.22
CA ASP A 41 7.04 9.67 8.52
C ASP A 41 7.83 8.35 8.41
N LYS A 42 8.74 8.15 9.34
CA LYS A 42 9.49 6.88 9.49
C LYS A 42 8.81 6.01 10.54
N PHE A 43 8.03 5.05 10.08
CA PHE A 43 7.47 4.05 10.97
C PHE A 43 8.45 2.93 11.29
N TYR A 44 8.34 2.40 12.51
CA TYR A 44 8.98 1.13 12.88
C TYR A 44 8.22 -0.05 12.26
N GLU A 45 8.89 -1.17 12.08
CA GLU A 45 8.29 -2.40 11.53
C GLU A 45 7.02 -2.81 12.29
N GLU A 46 7.05 -2.72 13.60
CA GLU A 46 5.93 -3.03 14.49
C GLU A 46 4.67 -2.19 14.21
N THR A 47 4.85 -0.93 13.77
CA THR A 47 3.73 -0.06 13.38
C THR A 47 3.06 -0.57 12.12
N TYR A 48 3.83 -0.99 11.11
CA TYR A 48 3.28 -1.57 9.89
C TYR A 48 2.52 -2.86 10.16
N GLU A 49 3.09 -3.78 10.93
CA GLU A 49 2.42 -5.02 11.34
C GLU A 49 1.11 -4.77 12.12
N THR A 50 1.08 -3.72 12.92
CA THR A 50 -0.11 -3.32 13.68
C THR A 50 -1.19 -2.77 12.76
N LEU A 51 -0.82 -1.95 11.78
CA LEU A 51 -1.74 -1.44 10.76
C LEU A 51 -2.29 -2.57 9.88
N GLU A 52 -1.45 -3.51 9.45
CA GLU A 52 -1.89 -4.68 8.68
C GLU A 52 -2.96 -5.46 9.46
N LYS A 53 -2.69 -5.81 10.71
CA LYS A 53 -3.64 -6.53 11.60
C LYS A 53 -4.92 -5.72 11.86
N PHE A 54 -4.82 -4.41 11.96
CA PHE A 54 -5.99 -3.55 12.07
C PHE A 54 -6.87 -3.66 10.83
N PHE A 55 -6.30 -3.56 9.64
CA PHE A 55 -7.06 -3.64 8.40
C PHE A 55 -7.58 -5.05 8.09
N GLU A 56 -6.92 -6.11 8.55
CA GLU A 56 -7.37 -7.50 8.40
C GLU A 56 -8.76 -7.76 9.01
N GLN A 57 -9.16 -6.97 10.03
CA GLN A 57 -10.45 -7.14 10.69
C GLN A 57 -11.65 -6.74 9.82
N PHE A 58 -11.44 -5.89 8.84
CA PHE A 58 -12.50 -5.37 7.98
C PHE A 58 -12.58 -6.06 6.62
N GLY A 59 -11.63 -6.94 6.34
CA GLY A 59 -11.55 -7.61 5.05
C GLY A 59 -12.42 -8.87 4.97
N ILE A 60 -12.61 -9.33 3.75
CA ILE A 60 -13.22 -10.63 3.46
C ILE A 60 -12.11 -11.56 2.97
N ASP A 61 -12.07 -12.78 3.47
CA ASP A 61 -11.18 -13.84 3.00
C ASP A 61 -11.50 -14.17 1.53
N GLN A 62 -10.69 -13.64 0.63
CA GLN A 62 -10.90 -13.75 -0.82
C GLN A 62 -10.40 -15.08 -1.37
N ASN A 63 -9.33 -15.60 -0.79
CA ASN A 63 -8.68 -16.83 -1.22
C ASN A 63 -9.23 -18.09 -0.54
N GLN A 64 -10.15 -17.94 0.44
CA GLN A 64 -10.81 -19.00 1.21
C GLN A 64 -9.83 -19.88 2.00
N ASP A 65 -8.72 -19.32 2.47
CA ASP A 65 -7.74 -20.02 3.32
C ASP A 65 -8.08 -19.95 4.82
N GLY A 66 -9.17 -19.29 5.17
CA GLY A 66 -9.68 -19.11 6.54
C GLY A 66 -9.06 -17.92 7.26
N LYS A 67 -8.35 -17.04 6.57
CA LYS A 67 -7.73 -15.82 7.12
C LYS A 67 -7.89 -14.66 6.17
N VAL A 68 -8.06 -13.48 6.69
CA VAL A 68 -7.88 -12.25 5.92
C VAL A 68 -6.43 -11.81 6.06
N LYS A 69 -5.78 -11.52 4.96
CA LYS A 69 -4.40 -11.02 4.93
C LYS A 69 -4.29 -9.72 4.17
N VAL A 70 -3.86 -8.68 4.87
CA VAL A 70 -3.53 -7.37 4.31
C VAL A 70 -2.01 -7.20 4.30
N VAL A 71 -1.48 -6.65 3.21
CA VAL A 71 -0.06 -6.31 3.08
C VAL A 71 0.06 -4.83 2.72
N LEU A 72 0.97 -4.13 3.38
CA LEU A 72 1.28 -2.73 3.12
C LEU A 72 2.53 -2.62 2.23
N ASP A 73 2.34 -2.24 0.96
CA ASP A 73 3.43 -1.84 0.07
C ASP A 73 3.90 -0.44 0.50
N ARG A 74 5.17 -0.31 0.89
CA ARG A 74 5.73 0.91 1.48
C ARG A 74 6.33 1.80 0.40
N LEU A 75 5.79 2.98 0.26
CA LEU A 75 6.32 4.02 -0.60
C LEU A 75 6.99 5.08 0.27
N SER A 76 8.33 5.04 0.33
CA SER A 76 9.09 6.04 1.07
C SER A 76 9.11 7.36 0.28
N ILE A 77 8.45 8.36 0.82
CA ILE A 77 8.54 9.74 0.34
C ILE A 77 9.63 10.42 1.15
N GLN A 78 10.79 10.58 0.57
CA GLN A 78 11.82 11.44 1.16
C GLN A 78 11.46 12.89 0.81
N ALA A 79 10.51 13.45 1.53
CA ALA A 79 10.25 14.86 1.45
C ALA A 79 11.07 15.56 2.53
N ASP A 80 12.14 16.19 2.13
CA ASP A 80 12.71 17.28 2.91
C ASP A 80 11.83 18.52 2.62
N LEU A 81 10.56 18.43 3.03
CA LEU A 81 9.56 19.50 2.89
C LEU A 81 9.80 20.62 3.91
N SER A 82 11.03 20.73 4.44
CA SER A 82 11.38 21.86 5.29
C SER A 82 11.29 23.15 4.47
N THR A 83 10.21 23.87 4.71
CA THR A 83 9.73 25.09 4.03
C THR A 83 10.68 26.29 4.14
N ASP A 84 11.89 26.14 4.64
CA ASP A 84 12.78 27.26 4.95
C ASP A 84 13.87 27.57 3.92
N SER A 85 13.94 26.87 2.79
CA SER A 85 14.93 27.22 1.76
C SER A 85 14.37 27.21 0.36
N VAL A 86 14.44 28.34 -0.30
CA VAL A 86 14.10 28.60 -1.73
C VAL A 86 14.90 27.69 -2.72
N THR A 87 15.78 26.82 -2.21
CA THR A 87 16.65 25.94 -3.01
C THR A 87 16.07 24.55 -3.25
N ASN A 88 15.01 24.13 -2.57
CA ASN A 88 14.49 22.75 -2.61
C ASN A 88 13.37 22.50 -3.63
N THR A 89 12.87 23.53 -4.31
CA THR A 89 11.74 23.41 -5.27
C THR A 89 11.96 22.41 -6.41
N TYR A 90 13.21 22.13 -6.78
CA TYR A 90 13.51 21.16 -7.84
C TYR A 90 13.47 19.71 -7.31
N GLU A 91 14.06 19.46 -6.14
CA GLU A 91 14.08 18.13 -5.51
C GLU A 91 12.68 17.71 -5.07
N ASP A 92 11.90 18.62 -4.53
CA ASP A 92 10.49 18.41 -4.15
C ASP A 92 9.65 18.03 -5.37
N GLY A 93 9.85 18.71 -6.50
CA GLY A 93 9.19 18.41 -7.76
C GLY A 93 9.54 17.01 -8.30
N VAL A 94 10.78 16.56 -8.15
CA VAL A 94 11.23 15.24 -8.58
C VAL A 94 10.64 14.14 -7.69
N GLN A 95 10.61 14.34 -6.38
CA GLN A 95 10.01 13.38 -5.43
C GLN A 95 8.51 13.24 -5.66
N LEU A 96 7.82 14.35 -5.84
CA LEU A 96 6.40 14.35 -6.18
C LEU A 96 6.12 13.65 -7.52
N LEU A 97 6.91 13.94 -8.57
CA LEU A 97 6.78 13.29 -9.87
C LEU A 97 6.99 11.77 -9.75
N LYS A 98 7.96 11.34 -8.94
CA LYS A 98 8.20 9.93 -8.64
C LYS A 98 6.96 9.31 -7.98
N MET A 99 6.42 9.94 -6.95
CA MET A 99 5.22 9.48 -6.26
C MET A 99 4.02 9.41 -7.20
N MET A 100 3.76 10.45 -7.98
CA MET A 100 2.68 10.46 -8.98
C MET A 100 2.87 9.37 -10.02
N THR A 101 4.10 9.11 -10.45
CA THR A 101 4.42 8.02 -11.40
C THR A 101 4.14 6.67 -10.75
N GLU A 102 4.56 6.45 -9.51
CA GLU A 102 4.32 5.21 -8.79
C GLU A 102 2.83 4.97 -8.55
N ILE A 103 2.08 6.00 -8.12
CA ILE A 103 0.61 5.94 -7.99
C ILE A 103 -0.05 5.60 -9.32
N THR A 104 0.46 6.14 -10.43
CA THR A 104 -0.10 5.90 -11.77
C THR A 104 0.26 4.51 -12.30
N VAL A 105 1.47 4.03 -12.03
CA VAL A 105 2.00 2.74 -12.53
C VAL A 105 1.58 1.58 -11.65
N LEU A 106 1.55 1.77 -10.32
CA LEU A 106 1.10 0.73 -9.39
C LEU A 106 -0.38 0.45 -9.62
N LYS A 107 -0.71 -0.82 -9.85
CA LYS A 107 -2.10 -1.28 -10.06
C LYS A 107 -2.84 -1.45 -8.73
N ARG A 108 -2.56 -0.57 -7.77
CA ARG A 108 -3.22 -0.59 -6.46
C ARG A 108 -4.34 0.43 -6.43
N ASN A 109 -5.36 0.16 -5.66
CA ASN A 109 -6.53 1.04 -5.58
C ASN A 109 -6.65 1.73 -4.22
N ILE A 110 -6.10 1.12 -3.15
CA ILE A 110 -6.18 1.66 -1.79
C ILE A 110 -4.82 2.21 -1.37
N TYR A 111 -4.85 3.44 -0.87
CA TYR A 111 -3.69 4.19 -0.40
C TYR A 111 -3.90 4.67 1.03
N ILE A 112 -2.86 4.59 1.84
CA ILE A 112 -2.79 5.19 3.17
C ILE A 112 -1.80 6.34 3.07
N LEU A 113 -2.26 7.55 3.35
CA LEU A 113 -1.50 8.78 3.15
C LEU A 113 -1.54 9.60 4.43
N ASP A 114 -0.42 10.21 4.81
CA ASP A 114 -0.46 11.29 5.79
C ASP A 114 -1.16 12.53 5.21
N THR A 115 -1.60 13.42 6.08
CA THR A 115 -2.35 14.62 5.68
C THR A 115 -1.52 15.49 4.72
N GLU A 116 -0.22 15.64 4.98
CA GLU A 116 0.67 16.46 4.16
C GLU A 116 0.81 15.90 2.74
N THR A 117 1.04 14.59 2.63
CA THR A 117 1.09 13.89 1.33
C THR A 117 -0.23 14.00 0.57
N LEU A 118 -1.36 13.84 1.28
CA LEU A 118 -2.68 13.96 0.67
C LEU A 118 -2.97 15.39 0.17
N GLU A 119 -2.63 16.41 0.94
CA GLU A 119 -2.78 17.82 0.54
C GLU A 119 -1.92 18.13 -0.67
N LEU A 120 -0.67 17.66 -0.68
CA LEU A 120 0.22 17.82 -1.80
C LEU A 120 -0.35 17.20 -3.07
N LEU A 121 -0.85 15.96 -3.01
CA LEU A 121 -1.48 15.30 -4.15
C LEU A 121 -2.74 16.02 -4.63
N ASN A 122 -3.59 16.48 -3.71
CA ASN A 122 -4.80 17.22 -4.04
C ASN A 122 -4.50 18.57 -4.70
N HIS A 123 -3.39 19.21 -4.36
CA HIS A 123 -2.96 20.45 -5.02
C HIS A 123 -2.71 20.26 -6.52
N TYR A 124 -2.19 19.09 -6.91
CA TYR A 124 -1.93 18.78 -8.33
C TYR A 124 -3.15 18.21 -9.04
N ASN A 125 -3.92 17.36 -8.38
CA ASN A 125 -5.16 16.82 -8.92
C ASN A 125 -6.06 16.33 -7.78
N ASP A 126 -7.11 17.05 -7.50
CA ASP A 126 -8.11 16.74 -6.49
C ASP A 126 -8.96 15.49 -6.78
N ARG A 127 -8.86 14.96 -8.02
CA ARG A 127 -9.59 13.79 -8.52
C ARG A 127 -8.81 12.48 -8.42
N PHE A 128 -7.61 12.47 -7.84
CA PHE A 128 -6.87 11.22 -7.65
C PHE A 128 -7.65 10.18 -6.86
N PHE A 129 -8.40 10.63 -5.87
CA PHE A 129 -9.14 9.75 -4.98
C PHE A 129 -10.63 10.08 -4.98
N SER A 130 -11.46 9.04 -5.16
CA SER A 130 -12.93 9.16 -5.17
C SER A 130 -13.52 9.17 -3.75
N LYS A 131 -12.85 8.55 -2.78
CA LYS A 131 -13.26 8.49 -1.38
C LYS A 131 -12.04 8.59 -0.48
N LYS A 132 -12.18 9.32 0.63
CA LYS A 132 -11.13 9.55 1.63
C LYS A 132 -11.76 9.44 3.01
N ILE A 133 -11.15 8.67 3.91
CA ILE A 133 -11.63 8.44 5.27
C ILE A 133 -10.44 8.64 6.21
N MET A 134 -10.59 9.40 7.27
CA MET A 134 -9.55 9.55 8.27
C MET A 134 -9.45 8.27 9.12
N LEU A 135 -8.24 7.84 9.45
CA LEU A 135 -8.07 6.61 10.25
C LEU A 135 -8.68 6.73 11.65
N SER A 136 -8.70 7.95 12.23
CA SER A 136 -9.38 8.20 13.50
C SER A 136 -10.87 7.86 13.44
N ASP A 137 -11.54 8.19 12.33
CA ASP A 137 -12.99 7.95 12.18
C ASP A 137 -13.33 6.45 12.17
N ILE A 138 -12.40 5.62 11.67
CA ILE A 138 -12.53 4.16 11.67
C ILE A 138 -12.23 3.58 13.07
N ALA A 139 -11.21 4.10 13.74
CA ALA A 139 -10.73 3.59 15.01
C ALA A 139 -11.69 3.90 16.17
N ASP A 140 -12.37 5.04 16.15
CA ASP A 140 -13.34 5.43 17.20
C ASP A 140 -14.52 4.45 17.30
N GLY A 141 -14.86 3.76 16.22
CA GLY A 141 -15.84 2.68 16.19
C GLY A 141 -15.34 1.34 16.75
N ASN A 142 -14.03 1.15 16.90
CA ASN A 142 -13.43 -0.14 17.25
C ASN A 142 -12.45 -0.05 18.43
N ASN A 143 -12.93 -0.30 19.63
CA ASN A 143 -12.16 -0.24 20.89
C ASN A 143 -11.06 -1.34 21.02
N THR A 144 -10.82 -2.17 20.01
CA THR A 144 -9.97 -3.36 20.11
C THR A 144 -8.49 -3.07 19.89
N PHE A 145 -8.15 -1.93 19.27
CA PHE A 145 -6.77 -1.56 18.97
C PHE A 145 -6.34 -0.27 19.68
N SER A 146 -5.21 -0.37 20.36
CA SER A 146 -4.52 0.79 20.94
C SER A 146 -3.48 1.30 19.94
N PHE A 147 -3.91 2.16 19.03
CA PHE A 147 -2.97 2.96 18.24
C PHE A 147 -2.55 4.22 18.99
N ASP A 148 -1.35 4.70 18.67
CA ASP A 148 -0.97 6.06 19.03
C ASP A 148 -1.92 7.04 18.32
N GLN A 149 -2.57 7.89 19.10
CA GLN A 149 -3.53 8.91 18.61
C GLN A 149 -2.89 9.84 17.55
N SER A 150 -1.57 10.03 17.62
CA SER A 150 -0.81 10.82 16.63
C SER A 150 -0.83 10.20 15.24
N ILE A 151 -0.84 8.86 15.15
CA ILE A 151 -0.92 8.13 13.88
C ILE A 151 -2.34 8.22 13.33
N LEU A 152 -3.36 7.95 14.16
CA LEU A 152 -4.75 7.91 13.72
C LEU A 152 -5.25 9.26 13.20
N GLY A 153 -4.91 10.34 13.89
CA GLY A 153 -5.38 11.69 13.56
C GLY A 153 -4.69 12.35 12.37
N ASN A 154 -3.63 11.73 11.83
CA ASN A 154 -2.85 12.32 10.74
C ASN A 154 -2.89 11.51 9.43
N TYR A 155 -3.55 10.36 9.42
CA TYR A 155 -3.55 9.47 8.26
C TYR A 155 -4.94 9.26 7.67
N TRP A 156 -4.96 9.14 6.35
CA TRP A 156 -6.15 8.92 5.54
C TRP A 156 -6.04 7.62 4.78
N ILE A 157 -7.10 6.84 4.73
CA ILE A 157 -7.26 5.78 3.76
C ILE A 157 -8.07 6.30 2.58
N CYS A 158 -7.55 6.10 1.38
CA CYS A 158 -8.07 6.68 0.15
C CYS A 158 -8.26 5.59 -0.90
N ILE A 159 -9.37 5.62 -1.65
CA ILE A 159 -9.53 4.78 -2.83
C ILE A 159 -9.33 5.62 -4.10
N ARG A 160 -8.55 5.08 -5.02
CA ARG A 160 -8.23 5.71 -6.30
C ARG A 160 -9.49 5.96 -7.13
N SER A 161 -9.58 7.11 -7.78
CA SER A 161 -10.70 7.43 -8.66
C SER A 161 -10.64 6.64 -9.98
N ARG A 162 -11.77 6.12 -10.42
CA ARG A 162 -11.91 5.46 -11.74
C ARG A 162 -11.69 6.44 -12.89
N GLU A 163 -12.06 7.70 -12.71
CA GLU A 163 -12.01 8.72 -13.76
C GLU A 163 -10.59 9.15 -14.13
N THR A 164 -9.66 8.99 -13.20
CA THR A 164 -8.29 9.49 -13.36
C THR A 164 -7.36 8.49 -14.06
N PHE A 165 -7.73 7.22 -14.13
CA PHE A 165 -6.84 6.15 -14.58
C PHE A 165 -7.53 5.21 -15.58
N GLU A 166 -7.01 5.17 -16.81
CA GLU A 166 -7.61 4.43 -17.94
C GLU A 166 -7.58 2.89 -17.81
N LYS A 167 -6.79 2.34 -16.87
CA LYS A 167 -6.59 0.88 -16.76
C LYS A 167 -6.74 0.42 -15.31
N ILE A 168 -7.98 0.39 -14.85
CA ILE A 168 -8.33 -0.27 -13.59
C ILE A 168 -8.83 -1.69 -13.90
N ASN A 169 -8.35 -2.69 -13.16
CA ASN A 169 -9.00 -3.99 -13.15
C ASN A 169 -10.33 -3.86 -12.40
N GLU A 170 -11.44 -3.95 -13.11
CA GLU A 170 -12.78 -3.74 -12.55
C GLU A 170 -13.11 -4.71 -11.39
N ALA A 171 -12.63 -5.96 -11.47
CA ALA A 171 -12.88 -6.94 -10.41
C ALA A 171 -12.13 -6.56 -9.12
N ASP A 172 -10.86 -6.18 -9.23
CA ASP A 172 -10.04 -5.75 -8.09
C ASP A 172 -10.57 -4.44 -7.51
N TYR A 173 -10.95 -3.49 -8.38
CA TYR A 173 -11.49 -2.21 -7.93
C TYR A 173 -12.80 -2.39 -7.14
N LYS A 174 -13.72 -3.23 -7.65
CA LYS A 174 -14.99 -3.50 -6.98
C LYS A 174 -14.77 -4.16 -5.60
N LYS A 175 -13.81 -5.05 -5.51
CA LYS A 175 -13.41 -5.67 -4.24
C LYS A 175 -12.93 -4.60 -3.24
N ASP A 176 -12.05 -3.73 -3.67
CA ASP A 176 -11.49 -2.67 -2.84
C ASP A 176 -12.54 -1.60 -2.48
N GLU A 177 -13.51 -1.32 -3.37
CA GLU A 177 -14.65 -0.44 -3.11
C GLU A 177 -15.57 -1.02 -2.01
N ILE A 178 -15.84 -2.32 -2.04
CA ILE A 178 -16.60 -3.03 -0.99
C ILE A 178 -15.85 -2.94 0.34
N TYR A 179 -14.53 -3.15 0.33
CA TYR A 179 -13.71 -3.01 1.54
C TYR A 179 -13.83 -1.60 2.14
N MET A 180 -13.70 -0.57 1.30
CA MET A 180 -13.83 0.83 1.74
C MET A 180 -15.24 1.16 2.26
N GLN A 181 -16.27 0.47 1.76
CA GLN A 181 -17.64 0.61 2.27
C GLN A 181 -17.75 -0.01 3.67
N GLN A 182 -17.19 -1.18 3.89
CA GLN A 182 -17.18 -1.83 5.21
C GLN A 182 -16.51 -0.96 6.28
N LEU A 183 -15.42 -0.26 5.93
CA LEU A 183 -14.77 0.68 6.83
C LEU A 183 -15.63 1.88 7.24
N THR A 184 -16.67 2.21 6.47
CA THR A 184 -17.54 3.37 6.73
C THR A 184 -18.85 3.01 7.40
N GLU A 185 -19.19 1.73 7.52
CA GLU A 185 -20.42 1.25 8.15
C GLU A 185 -20.23 0.91 9.64
N LEU A 186 -19.04 1.22 10.18
CA LEU A 186 -18.69 1.04 11.61
C LEU A 186 -19.09 2.27 12.42
#